data_48ff358446cad128dbe75e1616a8134c
#
_entry.id   48ff358446cad128dbe75e1616a8134c
#
_cell.length_a   1.000
_cell.length_b   1.000
_cell.length_c   1.000
_cell.angle_alpha   90.00
_cell.angle_beta   90.00
_cell.angle_gamma   90.00
#
_symmetry.space_group_name_H-M   'P 1'
#
loop_
_entity.id
_entity.type
_entity.pdbx_description
1 polymer ?
#
loop_
_entity_poly.entity_id
_entity_poly.type
_entity_poly.pdbx_seq_one_letter_code
_entity_poly.pdbx_strand_id
1 'polypeptide(L)'
;MISSWKKNKIIARYGIGVDTVDLQAATDCGVFVTNVPDFCYDEVSDTAMSLILSVTRKVVKMHGLVSRGIWDRKLAIPVYKLRGRNLGLIAFGHIAQAVAKKAAPFGLKVCVYDPYIQPSDFVDSSVEFLELDELLRKSDIISIHTPLTAGGTNPTFHLIGEPELRMMKPTAFLINTARGPVVENQALTRALQEGWIAGAGLDVLEQEPPDPQDPILKLENVVLTPHYASYTEEAYLEVREKAADQIVQVLSGKIPSFLVNKNVLEEGS
;
A
#
# COMPACT_ATOMS: atom_id res chain seq x y z
N MET A 1 20.34 8.83 16.07
CA MET A 1 19.61 8.44 17.30
C MET A 1 19.99 7.03 17.74
N ILE A 2 19.88 5.98 16.89
CA ILE A 2 20.23 4.58 17.28
C ILE A 2 21.67 4.46 17.78
N SER A 3 22.62 5.09 17.11
CA SER A 3 24.05 5.09 17.49
C SER A 3 24.36 5.59 18.91
N SER A 4 23.43 6.28 19.57
CA SER A 4 23.57 6.71 20.97
C SER A 4 23.01 5.72 21.99
N TRP A 5 22.41 4.61 21.56
CA TRP A 5 21.72 3.64 22.41
C TRP A 5 22.68 2.51 22.86
N LYS A 6 23.34 2.70 23.97
CA LYS A 6 24.38 1.75 24.48
C LYS A 6 23.82 0.46 25.14
N LYS A 7 22.51 0.37 25.37
CA LYS A 7 21.91 -0.76 26.13
C LYS A 7 20.74 -1.43 25.41
N ASN A 8 20.31 -0.89 24.27
CA ASN A 8 19.20 -1.47 23.51
C ASN A 8 19.65 -2.75 22.82
N LYS A 9 18.84 -3.78 22.90
CA LYS A 9 19.08 -5.07 22.26
C LYS A 9 18.16 -5.31 21.07
N ILE A 10 17.01 -4.66 21.05
CA ILE A 10 15.99 -4.88 20.04
C ILE A 10 15.15 -3.63 19.77
N ILE A 11 14.77 -3.45 18.54
CA ILE A 11 13.69 -2.58 18.06
C ILE A 11 12.60 -3.50 17.51
N ALA A 12 11.49 -3.66 18.24
CA ALA A 12 10.35 -4.45 17.79
C ALA A 12 9.30 -3.51 17.17
N ARG A 13 9.14 -3.57 15.85
CA ARG A 13 8.23 -2.71 15.09
C ARG A 13 6.82 -3.28 15.13
N TYR A 14 5.83 -2.49 15.54
CA TYR A 14 4.41 -2.83 15.43
C TYR A 14 3.95 -2.58 13.98
N GLY A 15 4.09 -3.59 13.12
CA GLY A 15 3.70 -3.51 11.73
C GLY A 15 4.67 -4.23 10.78
N ILE A 16 4.32 -4.25 9.50
CA ILE A 16 5.10 -4.91 8.43
C ILE A 16 6.30 -4.07 8.03
N GLY A 17 6.09 -2.77 7.76
CA GLY A 17 7.12 -1.90 7.22
C GLY A 17 8.17 -1.47 8.25
N VAL A 18 9.42 -1.37 7.81
CA VAL A 18 10.57 -0.96 8.61
C VAL A 18 11.27 0.27 8.05
N ASP A 19 10.67 0.94 7.10
CA ASP A 19 11.17 2.11 6.38
C ASP A 19 11.50 3.31 7.29
N THR A 20 10.95 3.34 8.51
CA THR A 20 11.23 4.35 9.54
C THR A 20 12.42 4.00 10.44
N VAL A 21 13.05 2.84 10.24
CA VAL A 21 14.17 2.36 11.05
C VAL A 21 15.44 2.34 10.22
N ASP A 22 16.50 2.98 10.69
CA ASP A 22 17.83 2.89 10.09
C ASP A 22 18.42 1.50 10.40
N LEU A 23 18.22 0.57 9.46
CA LEU A 23 18.64 -0.82 9.62
C LEU A 23 20.16 -0.97 9.70
N GLN A 24 20.92 -0.13 8.96
CA GLN A 24 22.37 -0.18 9.00
C GLN A 24 22.90 0.29 10.36
N ALA A 25 22.42 1.44 10.85
CA ALA A 25 22.80 1.92 12.17
C ALA A 25 22.41 0.95 13.30
N ALA A 26 21.30 0.23 13.16
CA ALA A 26 20.91 -0.80 14.12
C ALA A 26 21.87 -1.99 14.06
N THR A 27 22.25 -2.44 12.88
CA THR A 27 23.22 -3.53 12.66
C THR A 27 24.58 -3.19 13.24
N ASP A 28 25.13 -2.02 12.89
CA ASP A 28 26.43 -1.53 13.40
C ASP A 28 26.47 -1.43 14.94
N CYS A 29 25.31 -1.26 15.57
CA CYS A 29 25.19 -1.20 17.03
C CYS A 29 24.85 -2.55 17.69
N GLY A 30 24.77 -3.64 16.93
CA GLY A 30 24.38 -4.96 17.43
C GLY A 30 22.92 -5.03 17.92
N VAL A 31 22.02 -4.17 17.39
CA VAL A 31 20.60 -4.10 17.79
C VAL A 31 19.76 -4.89 16.80
N PHE A 32 19.04 -5.87 17.27
CA PHE A 32 18.08 -6.62 16.46
C PHE A 32 16.91 -5.73 16.04
N VAL A 33 16.51 -5.79 14.78
CA VAL A 33 15.28 -5.15 14.28
C VAL A 33 14.31 -6.24 13.86
N THR A 34 13.11 -6.21 14.42
CA THR A 34 12.03 -7.14 14.09
C THR A 34 10.79 -6.39 13.65
N ASN A 35 9.99 -7.04 12.80
CA ASN A 35 8.66 -6.60 12.39
C ASN A 35 7.63 -7.70 12.70
N VAL A 36 6.38 -7.48 12.31
CA VAL A 36 5.32 -8.49 12.32
C VAL A 36 4.75 -8.57 10.91
N PRO A 37 5.25 -9.51 10.08
CA PRO A 37 4.96 -9.49 8.64
C PRO A 37 3.58 -10.03 8.25
N ASP A 38 2.90 -10.77 9.13
CA ASP A 38 1.78 -11.68 8.81
C ASP A 38 0.47 -11.40 9.58
N PHE A 39 0.29 -10.21 10.16
CA PHE A 39 -0.85 -9.93 11.05
C PHE A 39 -2.06 -9.26 10.37
N CYS A 40 -1.94 -8.70 9.16
CA CYS A 40 -2.95 -7.81 8.60
C CYS A 40 -3.18 -7.95 7.08
N TYR A 41 -2.98 -9.13 6.51
CA TYR A 41 -3.19 -9.32 5.07
C TYR A 41 -4.65 -9.14 4.67
N ASP A 42 -5.58 -9.63 5.50
CA ASP A 42 -7.02 -9.50 5.27
C ASP A 42 -7.48 -8.05 5.45
N GLU A 43 -7.05 -7.38 6.51
CA GLU A 43 -7.42 -6.02 6.85
C GLU A 43 -7.00 -5.03 5.74
N VAL A 44 -5.73 -5.10 5.31
CA VAL A 44 -5.23 -4.22 4.26
C VAL A 44 -5.91 -4.50 2.92
N SER A 45 -6.16 -5.77 2.60
CA SER A 45 -6.86 -6.13 1.37
C SER A 45 -8.34 -5.75 1.41
N ASP A 46 -9.00 -5.78 2.58
CA ASP A 46 -10.38 -5.29 2.77
C ASP A 46 -10.45 -3.78 2.58
N THR A 47 -9.48 -3.05 3.15
CA THR A 47 -9.40 -1.59 2.97
C THR A 47 -9.12 -1.23 1.52
N ALA A 48 -8.23 -1.94 0.83
CA ALA A 48 -7.97 -1.73 -0.59
C ALA A 48 -9.25 -1.94 -1.42
N MET A 49 -9.99 -3.02 -1.20
CA MET A 49 -11.27 -3.27 -1.85
C MET A 49 -12.33 -2.22 -1.50
N SER A 50 -12.39 -1.77 -0.24
CA SER A 50 -13.29 -0.71 0.21
C SER A 50 -13.00 0.61 -0.50
N LEU A 51 -11.73 0.99 -0.67
CA LEU A 51 -11.33 2.17 -1.43
C LEU A 51 -11.67 2.00 -2.92
N ILE A 52 -11.38 0.84 -3.54
CA ILE A 52 -11.78 0.54 -4.93
C ILE A 52 -13.27 0.77 -5.13
N LEU A 53 -14.10 0.19 -4.27
CA LEU A 53 -15.56 0.33 -4.36
C LEU A 53 -16.02 1.77 -4.09
N SER A 54 -15.42 2.44 -3.11
CA SER A 54 -15.78 3.81 -2.73
C SER A 54 -15.52 4.81 -3.86
N VAL A 55 -14.36 4.75 -4.51
CA VAL A 55 -14.02 5.69 -5.60
C VAL A 55 -14.75 5.35 -6.89
N THR A 56 -14.82 4.08 -7.28
CA THR A 56 -15.44 3.67 -8.55
C THR A 56 -16.95 3.85 -8.52
N ARG A 57 -17.60 3.67 -7.36
CA ARG A 57 -19.04 3.87 -7.14
C ARG A 57 -19.37 5.27 -6.62
N LYS A 58 -18.33 6.10 -6.32
CA LYS A 58 -18.45 7.46 -5.79
C LYS A 58 -19.27 7.54 -4.49
N VAL A 59 -19.21 6.49 -3.65
CA VAL A 59 -20.06 6.36 -2.46
C VAL A 59 -19.86 7.52 -1.49
N VAL A 60 -18.60 7.88 -1.18
CA VAL A 60 -18.25 8.96 -0.25
C VAL A 60 -18.74 10.32 -0.79
N LYS A 61 -18.50 10.60 -2.07
CA LYS A 61 -19.01 11.83 -2.73
C LYS A 61 -20.53 11.91 -2.65
N MET A 62 -21.23 10.85 -3.02
CA MET A 62 -22.71 10.83 -3.03
C MET A 62 -23.28 10.92 -1.63
N HIS A 63 -22.67 10.26 -0.64
CA HIS A 63 -23.02 10.42 0.78
C HIS A 63 -22.90 11.90 1.22
N GLY A 64 -21.77 12.53 0.93
CA GLY A 64 -21.53 13.94 1.29
C GLY A 64 -22.53 14.91 0.63
N LEU A 65 -23.02 14.63 -0.59
CA LEU A 65 -24.06 15.42 -1.24
C LEU A 65 -25.41 15.25 -0.54
N VAL A 66 -25.82 14.00 -0.29
CA VAL A 66 -27.10 13.70 0.38
C VAL A 66 -27.13 14.27 1.79
N SER A 67 -26.04 14.20 2.54
CA SER A 67 -25.94 14.78 3.90
C SER A 67 -26.08 16.32 3.91
N ARG A 68 -25.85 16.98 2.77
CA ARG A 68 -26.08 18.41 2.55
C ARG A 68 -27.45 18.73 1.93
N GLY A 69 -28.35 17.76 1.84
CA GLY A 69 -29.70 17.91 1.27
C GLY A 69 -29.77 17.87 -0.26
N ILE A 70 -28.67 17.50 -0.94
CA ILE A 70 -28.64 17.42 -2.41
C ILE A 70 -28.98 15.99 -2.84
N TRP A 71 -30.17 15.81 -3.47
CA TRP A 71 -30.69 14.53 -3.92
C TRP A 71 -30.72 14.46 -5.44
N ASP A 72 -29.52 14.28 -6.06
CA ASP A 72 -29.40 14.18 -7.53
C ASP A 72 -28.39 13.12 -7.93
N ARG A 73 -28.89 11.97 -8.46
CA ARG A 73 -28.06 10.88 -8.96
C ARG A 73 -27.18 11.24 -10.16
N LYS A 74 -27.53 12.29 -10.92
CA LYS A 74 -26.76 12.72 -12.10
C LYS A 74 -25.37 13.22 -11.73
N LEU A 75 -25.17 13.69 -10.50
CA LEU A 75 -23.87 14.14 -9.98
C LEU A 75 -22.85 12.98 -9.81
N ALA A 76 -23.29 11.74 -9.92
CA ALA A 76 -22.40 10.58 -9.95
C ALA A 76 -21.83 10.27 -11.35
N ILE A 77 -22.41 10.82 -12.42
CA ILE A 77 -22.02 10.49 -13.81
C ILE A 77 -20.61 11.04 -14.13
N PRO A 78 -19.74 10.28 -14.82
CA PRO A 78 -19.94 8.89 -15.23
C PRO A 78 -19.64 7.88 -14.11
N VAL A 79 -20.40 6.78 -14.07
CA VAL A 79 -20.11 5.60 -13.23
C VAL A 79 -20.22 4.36 -14.11
N TYR A 80 -19.22 3.51 -14.05
CA TYR A 80 -19.12 2.32 -14.89
C TYR A 80 -19.32 1.03 -14.08
N LYS A 81 -19.75 -0.05 -14.74
CA LYS A 81 -19.81 -1.38 -14.13
C LYS A 81 -18.37 -1.90 -13.88
N LEU A 82 -18.18 -2.63 -12.78
CA LEU A 82 -16.88 -3.23 -12.45
C LEU A 82 -16.61 -4.50 -13.27
N ARG A 83 -17.62 -5.33 -13.47
CA ARG A 83 -17.50 -6.61 -14.19
C ARG A 83 -16.85 -6.42 -15.56
N GLY A 84 -15.75 -7.16 -15.78
CA GLY A 84 -14.96 -7.13 -17.01
C GLY A 84 -13.92 -6.02 -17.07
N ARG A 85 -13.79 -5.16 -16.03
CA ARG A 85 -12.73 -4.17 -15.90
C ARG A 85 -11.42 -4.81 -15.44
N ASN A 86 -10.30 -4.19 -15.83
CA ASN A 86 -8.96 -4.64 -15.46
C ASN A 86 -8.54 -3.97 -14.15
N LEU A 87 -8.15 -4.81 -13.18
CA LEU A 87 -7.49 -4.41 -11.93
C LEU A 87 -6.00 -4.73 -12.07
N GLY A 88 -5.17 -3.70 -12.18
CA GLY A 88 -3.73 -3.80 -12.16
C GLY A 88 -3.20 -3.78 -10.73
N LEU A 89 -2.42 -4.78 -10.35
CA LEU A 89 -1.76 -4.87 -9.05
C LEU A 89 -0.26 -4.62 -9.23
N ILE A 90 0.26 -3.61 -8.55
CA ILE A 90 1.71 -3.35 -8.51
C ILE A 90 2.28 -4.05 -7.30
N ALA A 91 3.14 -5.03 -7.52
CA ALA A 91 3.59 -6.11 -6.66
C ALA A 91 2.50 -7.19 -6.40
N PHE A 92 2.93 -8.44 -6.15
CA PHE A 92 2.03 -9.58 -5.97
C PHE A 92 2.35 -10.44 -4.74
N GLY A 93 2.69 -9.77 -3.63
CA GLY A 93 2.82 -10.37 -2.32
C GLY A 93 1.48 -10.81 -1.71
N HIS A 94 1.47 -11.24 -0.45
CA HIS A 94 0.30 -11.80 0.23
C HIS A 94 -0.93 -10.87 0.20
N ILE A 95 -0.74 -9.56 0.42
CA ILE A 95 -1.84 -8.59 0.39
C ILE A 95 -2.44 -8.48 -1.02
N ALA A 96 -1.61 -8.35 -2.05
CA ALA A 96 -2.08 -8.27 -3.43
C ALA A 96 -2.82 -9.53 -3.87
N GLN A 97 -2.33 -10.71 -3.47
CA GLN A 97 -3.01 -11.99 -3.71
C GLN A 97 -4.38 -12.05 -3.00
N ALA A 98 -4.49 -11.53 -1.77
CA ALA A 98 -5.77 -11.43 -1.07
C ALA A 98 -6.72 -10.46 -1.79
N VAL A 99 -6.22 -9.32 -2.28
CA VAL A 99 -7.01 -8.39 -3.12
C VAL A 99 -7.49 -9.07 -4.40
N ALA A 100 -6.63 -9.80 -5.10
CA ALA A 100 -7.02 -10.53 -6.31
C ALA A 100 -8.16 -11.52 -6.05
N LYS A 101 -8.08 -12.30 -4.96
CA LYS A 101 -9.14 -13.22 -4.54
C LYS A 101 -10.45 -12.50 -4.23
N LYS A 102 -10.38 -11.37 -3.52
CA LYS A 102 -11.56 -10.56 -3.15
C LYS A 102 -12.16 -9.82 -4.36
N ALA A 103 -11.35 -9.49 -5.37
CA ALA A 103 -11.78 -8.83 -6.60
C ALA A 103 -12.52 -9.76 -7.59
N ALA A 104 -12.20 -11.05 -7.57
CA ALA A 104 -12.77 -12.05 -8.50
C ALA A 104 -14.30 -12.13 -8.47
N PRO A 105 -15.01 -12.17 -7.31
CA PRO A 105 -16.48 -12.15 -7.25
C PRO A 105 -17.12 -10.92 -7.88
N PHE A 106 -16.43 -9.77 -7.90
CA PHE A 106 -16.89 -8.56 -8.59
C PHE A 106 -16.73 -8.64 -10.11
N GLY A 107 -16.07 -9.71 -10.60
CA GLY A 107 -15.81 -9.95 -12.01
C GLY A 107 -14.73 -9.04 -12.59
N LEU A 108 -13.80 -8.56 -11.76
CA LEU A 108 -12.60 -7.86 -12.19
C LEU A 108 -11.61 -8.86 -12.81
N LYS A 109 -10.90 -8.43 -13.85
CA LYS A 109 -9.78 -9.17 -14.46
C LYS A 109 -8.50 -8.66 -13.85
N VAL A 110 -7.70 -9.56 -13.27
CA VAL A 110 -6.47 -9.17 -12.56
C VAL A 110 -5.28 -9.22 -13.51
N CYS A 111 -4.54 -8.09 -13.55
CA CYS A 111 -3.23 -7.98 -14.17
C CYS A 111 -2.21 -7.64 -13.08
N VAL A 112 -0.99 -8.13 -13.21
CA VAL A 112 0.07 -7.98 -12.20
C VAL A 112 1.36 -7.48 -12.83
N TYR A 113 2.02 -6.56 -12.17
CA TYR A 113 3.43 -6.23 -12.35
C TYR A 113 4.18 -6.54 -11.07
N ASP A 114 5.16 -7.42 -11.14
CA ASP A 114 6.11 -7.67 -10.05
C ASP A 114 7.46 -8.10 -10.66
N PRO A 115 8.54 -7.30 -10.50
CA PRO A 115 9.83 -7.59 -11.11
C PRO A 115 10.59 -8.75 -10.45
N TYR A 116 10.08 -9.27 -9.32
CA TYR A 116 10.73 -10.33 -8.54
C TYR A 116 10.03 -11.68 -8.64
N ILE A 117 8.85 -11.71 -9.26
CA ILE A 117 8.03 -12.92 -9.40
C ILE A 117 8.04 -13.39 -10.84
N GLN A 118 8.30 -14.70 -11.06
CA GLN A 118 8.15 -15.31 -12.37
C GLN A 118 6.71 -15.79 -12.55
N PRO A 119 6.10 -15.60 -13.74
CA PRO A 119 4.75 -16.13 -14.03
C PRO A 119 4.60 -17.62 -13.79
N SER A 120 5.69 -18.40 -13.98
CA SER A 120 5.75 -19.83 -13.71
C SER A 120 5.55 -20.22 -12.24
N ASP A 121 5.76 -19.31 -11.32
CA ASP A 121 5.60 -19.55 -9.88
C ASP A 121 4.12 -19.59 -9.46
N PHE A 122 3.22 -19.14 -10.35
CA PHE A 122 1.79 -19.14 -10.13
C PHE A 122 1.03 -20.04 -11.08
N VAL A 123 0.32 -21.01 -10.52
CA VAL A 123 -0.50 -21.98 -11.29
C VAL A 123 -1.86 -21.38 -11.68
N ASP A 124 -2.26 -20.26 -11.09
CA ASP A 124 -3.55 -19.63 -11.34
C ASP A 124 -3.54 -18.87 -12.68
N SER A 125 -4.14 -19.47 -13.70
CA SER A 125 -4.29 -18.88 -15.03
C SER A 125 -5.24 -17.68 -15.10
N SER A 126 -5.84 -17.28 -13.98
CA SER A 126 -6.75 -16.12 -13.89
C SER A 126 -6.03 -14.77 -13.76
N VAL A 127 -4.71 -14.79 -13.54
CA VAL A 127 -3.86 -13.62 -13.36
C VAL A 127 -2.93 -13.47 -14.56
N GLU A 128 -2.89 -12.28 -15.16
CA GLU A 128 -2.03 -11.94 -16.29
C GLU A 128 -0.84 -11.10 -15.81
N PHE A 129 0.39 -11.58 -16.02
CA PHE A 129 1.61 -10.83 -15.70
C PHE A 129 1.99 -9.91 -16.87
N LEU A 130 2.31 -8.66 -16.56
CA LEU A 130 2.60 -7.60 -17.53
C LEU A 130 3.80 -6.77 -17.07
N GLU A 131 4.47 -6.12 -18.01
CA GLU A 131 5.39 -5.02 -17.71
C GLU A 131 4.62 -3.81 -17.16
N LEU A 132 5.28 -2.95 -16.38
CA LEU A 132 4.64 -1.81 -15.70
C LEU A 132 3.87 -0.93 -16.68
N ASP A 133 4.51 -0.52 -17.77
CA ASP A 133 3.92 0.35 -18.79
C ASP A 133 2.64 -0.24 -19.40
N GLU A 134 2.64 -1.54 -19.66
CA GLU A 134 1.50 -2.25 -20.21
C GLU A 134 0.37 -2.33 -19.19
N LEU A 135 0.69 -2.64 -17.93
CA LEU A 135 -0.27 -2.66 -16.83
C LEU A 135 -0.95 -1.29 -16.68
N LEU A 136 -0.16 -0.19 -16.70
CA LEU A 136 -0.68 1.17 -16.55
C LEU A 136 -1.68 1.51 -17.66
N ARG A 137 -1.32 1.22 -18.94
CA ARG A 137 -2.20 1.50 -20.08
C ARG A 137 -3.47 0.63 -20.11
N LYS A 138 -3.37 -0.62 -19.64
CA LYS A 138 -4.45 -1.61 -19.73
C LYS A 138 -5.46 -1.48 -18.60
N SER A 139 -5.03 -1.07 -17.42
CA SER A 139 -5.84 -1.11 -16.20
C SER A 139 -6.90 -0.01 -16.15
N ASP A 140 -8.04 -0.34 -15.57
CA ASP A 140 -9.12 0.59 -15.23
C ASP A 140 -9.03 1.00 -13.75
N ILE A 141 -8.37 0.18 -12.95
CA ILE A 141 -8.07 0.41 -11.54
C ILE A 141 -6.64 -0.08 -11.33
N ILE A 142 -5.82 0.69 -10.65
CA ILE A 142 -4.45 0.31 -10.28
C ILE A 142 -4.37 0.34 -8.76
N SER A 143 -3.88 -0.74 -8.14
CA SER A 143 -3.69 -0.84 -6.70
C SER A 143 -2.25 -1.20 -6.36
N ILE A 144 -1.65 -0.40 -5.48
CA ILE A 144 -0.24 -0.47 -5.12
C ILE A 144 -0.08 -1.29 -3.84
N HIS A 145 0.81 -2.31 -3.88
CA HIS A 145 1.08 -3.23 -2.77
C HIS A 145 2.58 -3.49 -2.57
N THR A 146 3.44 -2.62 -3.10
CA THR A 146 4.89 -2.73 -3.00
C THR A 146 5.43 -2.07 -1.72
N PRO A 147 6.52 -2.57 -1.13
CA PRO A 147 7.23 -1.85 -0.08
C PRO A 147 7.89 -0.57 -0.64
N LEU A 148 8.25 0.35 0.25
CA LEU A 148 9.05 1.53 -0.11
C LEU A 148 10.53 1.18 -0.09
N THR A 149 11.20 1.38 -1.23
CA THR A 149 12.66 1.22 -1.37
C THR A 149 13.23 2.42 -2.12
N ALA A 150 14.31 3.00 -1.59
CA ALA A 150 15.02 4.12 -2.23
C ALA A 150 16.23 3.66 -3.07
N GLY A 151 16.59 2.37 -3.00
CA GLY A 151 17.74 1.80 -3.69
C GLY A 151 17.46 0.37 -4.16
N GLY A 152 18.50 -0.26 -4.74
CA GLY A 152 18.38 -1.58 -5.34
C GLY A 152 18.09 -1.54 -6.84
N THR A 153 17.80 -2.68 -7.44
CA THR A 153 17.62 -2.82 -8.90
C THR A 153 16.29 -2.20 -9.36
N ASN A 154 15.25 -2.26 -8.52
CA ASN A 154 13.92 -1.75 -8.82
C ASN A 154 13.45 -0.88 -7.64
N PRO A 155 13.92 0.39 -7.52
CA PRO A 155 13.48 1.29 -6.47
C PRO A 155 12.00 1.63 -6.66
N THR A 156 11.29 1.80 -5.54
CA THR A 156 9.86 2.09 -5.54
C THR A 156 9.53 3.51 -5.07
N PHE A 157 10.52 4.28 -4.64
CA PHE A 157 10.36 5.70 -4.37
C PHE A 157 9.98 6.43 -5.65
N HIS A 158 8.84 7.12 -5.64
CA HIS A 158 8.24 7.78 -6.80
C HIS A 158 8.11 6.88 -8.04
N LEU A 159 7.83 5.58 -7.81
CA LEU A 159 7.56 4.63 -8.90
C LEU A 159 6.39 5.09 -9.79
N ILE A 160 5.44 5.81 -9.22
CA ILE A 160 4.32 6.42 -9.93
C ILE A 160 4.48 7.94 -9.86
N GLY A 161 5.09 8.50 -10.89
CA GLY A 161 5.24 9.93 -11.10
C GLY A 161 4.38 10.44 -12.27
N GLU A 162 4.70 11.64 -12.80
CA GLU A 162 3.95 12.23 -13.91
C GLU A 162 3.95 11.33 -15.18
N PRO A 163 5.07 10.70 -15.60
CA PRO A 163 5.08 9.85 -16.77
C PRO A 163 4.10 8.66 -16.64
N GLU A 164 4.10 7.98 -15.49
CA GLU A 164 3.26 6.83 -15.22
C GLU A 164 1.78 7.21 -15.14
N LEU A 165 1.47 8.33 -14.48
CA LEU A 165 0.11 8.85 -14.39
C LEU A 165 -0.46 9.24 -15.77
N ARG A 166 0.37 9.74 -16.68
CA ARG A 166 -0.02 10.05 -18.06
C ARG A 166 -0.23 8.79 -18.92
N MET A 167 0.34 7.66 -18.55
CA MET A 167 0.09 6.39 -19.24
C MET A 167 -1.24 5.78 -18.85
N MET A 168 -1.79 6.14 -17.69
CA MET A 168 -3.07 5.63 -17.21
C MET A 168 -4.23 6.13 -18.09
N LYS A 169 -5.32 5.38 -18.08
CA LYS A 169 -6.56 5.83 -18.75
C LYS A 169 -7.16 7.04 -18.03
N PRO A 170 -7.74 8.02 -18.73
CA PRO A 170 -8.45 9.14 -18.10
C PRO A 170 -9.64 8.70 -17.23
N THR A 171 -10.12 7.46 -17.41
CA THR A 171 -11.19 6.86 -16.60
C THR A 171 -10.66 5.96 -15.48
N ALA A 172 -9.34 5.84 -15.33
CA ALA A 172 -8.72 4.96 -14.34
C ALA A 172 -8.71 5.57 -12.93
N PHE A 173 -8.60 4.68 -11.93
CA PHE A 173 -8.47 5.03 -10.52
C PHE A 173 -7.17 4.46 -9.96
N LEU A 174 -6.50 5.24 -9.11
CA LEU A 174 -5.30 4.82 -8.38
C LEU A 174 -5.65 4.54 -6.92
N ILE A 175 -5.22 3.39 -6.40
CA ILE A 175 -5.40 2.98 -5.00
C ILE A 175 -4.01 2.78 -4.37
N ASN A 176 -3.80 3.38 -3.21
CA ASN A 176 -2.56 3.18 -2.45
C ASN A 176 -2.86 2.89 -0.98
N THR A 177 -2.62 1.64 -0.57
CA THR A 177 -2.64 1.16 0.81
C THR A 177 -1.27 0.63 1.24
N ALA A 178 -0.21 0.96 0.48
CA ALA A 178 1.14 0.49 0.73
C ALA A 178 2.00 1.55 1.44
N ARG A 179 2.62 2.46 0.68
CA ARG A 179 3.41 3.59 1.19
C ARG A 179 3.18 4.84 0.34
N GLY A 180 3.01 5.98 1.01
CA GLY A 180 2.77 7.27 0.35
C GLY A 180 3.84 7.64 -0.67
N PRO A 181 5.14 7.61 -0.31
CA PRO A 181 6.22 8.00 -1.23
C PRO A 181 6.45 7.07 -2.43
N VAL A 182 5.66 6.01 -2.62
CA VAL A 182 5.64 5.24 -3.88
C VAL A 182 4.99 6.06 -5.00
N VAL A 183 4.14 7.00 -4.64
CA VAL A 183 3.48 7.93 -5.57
C VAL A 183 3.96 9.35 -5.29
N GLU A 184 4.42 10.04 -6.32
CA GLU A 184 4.79 11.45 -6.22
C GLU A 184 3.54 12.30 -5.98
N ASN A 185 3.41 12.87 -4.77
CA ASN A 185 2.18 13.56 -4.33
C ASN A 185 1.82 14.76 -5.22
N GLN A 186 2.81 15.54 -5.67
CA GLN A 186 2.57 16.69 -6.53
C GLN A 186 2.07 16.27 -7.91
N ALA A 187 2.67 15.23 -8.51
CA ALA A 187 2.24 14.70 -9.79
C ALA A 187 0.83 14.12 -9.70
N LEU A 188 0.51 13.37 -8.63
CA LEU A 188 -0.82 12.81 -8.41
C LEU A 188 -1.87 13.92 -8.23
N THR A 189 -1.59 14.94 -7.42
CA THR A 189 -2.49 16.08 -7.21
C THR A 189 -2.80 16.76 -8.53
N ARG A 190 -1.78 17.02 -9.36
CA ARG A 190 -1.95 17.62 -10.68
C ARG A 190 -2.75 16.70 -11.62
N ALA A 191 -2.45 15.41 -11.65
CA ALA A 191 -3.17 14.44 -12.47
C ALA A 191 -4.67 14.39 -12.16
N LEU A 192 -5.02 14.50 -10.87
CA LEU A 192 -6.41 14.52 -10.40
C LEU A 192 -7.11 15.84 -10.74
N GLN A 193 -6.42 16.98 -10.65
CA GLN A 193 -6.95 18.30 -10.98
C GLN A 193 -7.16 18.49 -12.47
N GLU A 194 -6.21 18.02 -13.28
CA GLU A 194 -6.24 18.15 -14.75
C GLU A 194 -7.01 17.00 -15.43
N GLY A 195 -7.47 15.98 -14.65
CA GLY A 195 -8.27 14.87 -15.17
C GLY A 195 -7.46 13.86 -16.00
N TRP A 196 -6.17 13.68 -15.72
CA TRP A 196 -5.38 12.60 -16.34
C TRP A 196 -5.86 11.24 -15.89
N ILE A 197 -6.36 11.15 -14.65
CA ILE A 197 -7.06 10.00 -14.08
C ILE A 197 -8.36 10.43 -13.44
N ALA A 198 -9.29 9.49 -13.25
CA ALA A 198 -10.64 9.79 -12.76
C ALA A 198 -10.70 10.07 -11.25
N GLY A 199 -9.80 9.49 -10.47
CA GLY A 199 -9.78 9.65 -9.02
C GLY A 199 -8.78 8.74 -8.33
N ALA A 200 -8.68 8.87 -7.01
CA ALA A 200 -7.80 8.04 -6.19
C ALA A 200 -8.44 7.65 -4.85
N GLY A 201 -8.01 6.49 -4.32
CA GLY A 201 -8.28 6.04 -2.95
C GLY A 201 -6.97 5.83 -2.22
N LEU A 202 -6.69 6.62 -1.19
CA LEU A 202 -5.38 6.69 -0.55
C LEU A 202 -5.53 6.50 0.94
N ASP A 203 -4.91 5.44 1.46
CA ASP A 203 -4.76 5.23 2.91
C ASP A 203 -3.47 5.87 3.42
N VAL A 204 -2.54 6.13 2.51
CA VAL A 204 -1.20 6.68 2.80
C VAL A 204 -0.91 7.88 1.91
N LEU A 205 -0.18 8.86 2.44
CA LEU A 205 0.31 10.04 1.74
C LEU A 205 1.82 10.15 1.85
N GLU A 206 2.45 10.88 0.93
CA GLU A 206 3.90 11.06 0.91
C GLU A 206 4.42 11.71 2.20
N GLN A 207 3.66 12.68 2.74
CA GLN A 207 3.88 13.26 4.06
C GLN A 207 2.75 12.84 5.00
N GLU A 208 3.08 12.26 6.14
CA GLU A 208 2.16 11.85 7.20
C GLU A 208 2.61 12.38 8.57
N PRO A 209 1.76 13.21 9.26
CA PRO A 209 0.48 13.75 8.78
C PRO A 209 0.69 14.73 7.62
N PRO A 210 -0.31 14.85 6.71
CA PRO A 210 -0.24 15.80 5.60
C PRO A 210 -0.30 17.26 6.08
N ASP A 211 0.26 18.17 5.29
CA ASP A 211 0.03 19.61 5.48
C ASP A 211 -1.47 19.90 5.33
N PRO A 212 -2.11 20.57 6.31
CA PRO A 212 -3.52 20.95 6.21
C PRO A 212 -3.87 21.82 4.97
N GLN A 213 -2.87 22.40 4.32
CA GLN A 213 -3.04 23.18 3.09
C GLN A 213 -2.82 22.33 1.81
N ASP A 214 -2.42 21.06 1.93
CA ASP A 214 -2.20 20.21 0.77
C ASP A 214 -3.48 20.16 -0.10
N PRO A 215 -3.37 20.53 -1.39
CA PRO A 215 -4.53 20.58 -2.29
C PRO A 215 -5.24 19.23 -2.43
N ILE A 216 -4.53 18.11 -2.29
CA ILE A 216 -5.12 16.76 -2.42
C ILE A 216 -6.25 16.52 -1.40
N LEU A 217 -6.17 17.14 -0.22
CA LEU A 217 -7.17 17.03 0.84
C LEU A 217 -8.53 17.64 0.47
N LYS A 218 -8.57 18.48 -0.57
CA LYS A 218 -9.77 19.23 -1.00
C LYS A 218 -10.38 18.66 -2.29
N LEU A 219 -9.78 17.61 -2.87
CA LEU A 219 -10.24 17.05 -4.12
C LEU A 219 -11.46 16.14 -3.92
N GLU A 220 -12.55 16.41 -4.62
CA GLU A 220 -13.80 15.62 -4.54
C GLU A 220 -13.70 14.22 -5.17
N ASN A 221 -12.69 14.00 -6.02
CA ASN A 221 -12.42 12.72 -6.68
C ASN A 221 -11.37 11.88 -5.95
N VAL A 222 -11.07 12.20 -4.68
CA VAL A 222 -10.17 11.45 -3.80
C VAL A 222 -10.93 10.96 -2.57
N VAL A 223 -10.67 9.73 -2.16
CA VAL A 223 -11.08 9.17 -0.86
C VAL A 223 -9.82 8.95 -0.05
N LEU A 224 -9.75 9.57 1.13
CA LEU A 224 -8.60 9.54 2.02
C LEU A 224 -8.94 8.81 3.31
N THR A 225 -7.99 8.05 3.83
CA THR A 225 -8.03 7.41 5.14
C THR A 225 -6.67 7.57 5.84
N PRO A 226 -6.62 7.59 7.19
CA PRO A 226 -5.44 8.06 7.93
C PRO A 226 -4.44 6.95 8.26
N HIS A 227 -3.95 6.20 7.25
CA HIS A 227 -3.00 5.10 7.39
C HIS A 227 -3.48 4.04 8.41
N TYR A 228 -4.74 3.60 8.25
CA TYR A 228 -5.41 2.68 9.16
C TYR A 228 -5.74 1.32 8.52
N ALA A 229 -5.30 1.09 7.27
CA ALA A 229 -5.70 -0.09 6.49
C ALA A 229 -5.44 -1.42 7.20
N SER A 230 -4.47 -1.47 8.11
CA SER A 230 -4.13 -2.66 8.90
C SER A 230 -4.94 -2.79 10.20
N TYR A 231 -5.83 -1.83 10.53
CA TYR A 231 -6.47 -1.78 11.83
C TYR A 231 -7.77 -2.60 11.88
N THR A 232 -7.79 -3.60 12.75
CA THR A 232 -8.96 -4.20 13.41
C THR A 232 -8.61 -4.42 14.86
N GLU A 233 -9.57 -4.68 15.73
CA GLU A 233 -9.29 -4.99 17.13
C GLU A 233 -8.44 -6.27 17.24
N GLU A 234 -8.71 -7.26 16.39
CA GLU A 234 -8.00 -8.53 16.32
C GLU A 234 -6.55 -8.33 15.84
N ALA A 235 -6.34 -7.65 14.71
CA ALA A 235 -5.02 -7.38 14.16
C ALA A 235 -4.17 -6.53 15.13
N TYR A 236 -4.80 -5.58 15.82
CA TYR A 236 -4.12 -4.73 16.80
C TYR A 236 -3.69 -5.49 18.06
N LEU A 237 -4.45 -6.49 18.48
CA LEU A 237 -4.04 -7.40 19.55
C LEU A 237 -2.89 -8.31 19.07
N GLU A 238 -3.07 -8.94 17.92
CA GLU A 238 -2.09 -9.88 17.34
C GLU A 238 -0.71 -9.24 17.12
N VAL A 239 -0.65 -8.03 16.55
CA VAL A 239 0.62 -7.33 16.32
C VAL A 239 1.37 -7.03 17.62
N ARG A 240 0.64 -6.71 18.69
CA ARG A 240 1.23 -6.45 20.01
C ARG A 240 1.80 -7.73 20.63
N GLU A 241 1.03 -8.82 20.59
CA GLU A 241 1.46 -10.11 21.12
C GLU A 241 2.69 -10.62 20.38
N LYS A 242 2.66 -10.63 19.05
CA LYS A 242 3.79 -11.06 18.22
C LYS A 242 5.03 -10.20 18.43
N ALA A 243 4.88 -8.88 18.53
CA ALA A 243 6.01 -7.97 18.78
C ALA A 243 6.59 -8.17 20.20
N ALA A 244 5.74 -8.36 21.21
CA ALA A 244 6.17 -8.67 22.57
C ALA A 244 6.94 -10.00 22.64
N ASP A 245 6.48 -11.00 21.90
CA ASP A 245 7.17 -12.30 21.83
C ASP A 245 8.59 -12.16 21.25
N GLN A 246 8.80 -11.34 20.21
CA GLN A 246 10.14 -11.05 19.69
C GLN A 246 11.06 -10.45 20.76
N ILE A 247 10.51 -9.54 21.59
CA ILE A 247 11.28 -8.92 22.70
C ILE A 247 11.68 -9.98 23.73
N VAL A 248 10.73 -10.86 24.12
CA VAL A 248 10.99 -11.95 25.06
C VAL A 248 12.05 -12.91 24.54
N GLN A 249 12.01 -13.26 23.24
CA GLN A 249 13.02 -14.12 22.61
C GLN A 249 14.41 -13.50 22.76
N VAL A 250 14.59 -12.23 22.38
CA VAL A 250 15.90 -11.56 22.45
C VAL A 250 16.41 -11.41 23.89
N LEU A 251 15.54 -11.01 24.83
CA LEU A 251 15.90 -10.86 26.23
C LEU A 251 16.26 -12.21 26.90
N SER A 252 15.75 -13.32 26.35
CA SER A 252 16.07 -14.68 26.77
C SER A 252 17.31 -15.25 26.07
N GLY A 253 18.03 -14.44 25.27
CA GLY A 253 19.25 -14.87 24.55
C GLY A 253 18.95 -15.68 23.27
N LYS A 254 17.74 -15.64 22.75
CA LYS A 254 17.36 -16.31 21.48
C LYS A 254 17.39 -15.34 20.31
N ILE A 255 17.56 -15.86 19.12
CA ILE A 255 17.38 -15.11 17.86
C ILE A 255 15.88 -14.95 17.65
N PRO A 256 15.39 -13.71 17.38
CA PRO A 256 13.97 -13.49 17.16
C PRO A 256 13.49 -14.08 15.83
N SER A 257 12.25 -14.59 15.80
CA SER A 257 11.67 -15.30 14.66
C SER A 257 11.50 -14.39 13.42
N PHE A 258 11.22 -13.10 13.63
CA PHE A 258 10.99 -12.12 12.57
C PHE A 258 12.13 -11.11 12.44
N LEU A 259 13.38 -11.61 12.46
CA LEU A 259 14.58 -10.77 12.32
C LEU A 259 14.69 -10.18 10.92
N VAL A 260 14.72 -8.84 10.83
CA VAL A 260 14.83 -8.09 9.58
C VAL A 260 16.30 -7.88 9.18
N ASN A 261 17.14 -7.37 10.09
CA ASN A 261 18.54 -7.06 9.83
C ASN A 261 19.46 -8.27 10.14
N LYS A 262 19.38 -9.30 9.30
CA LYS A 262 20.08 -10.59 9.52
C LYS A 262 21.60 -10.45 9.66
N ASN A 263 22.20 -9.44 9.03
CA ASN A 263 23.65 -9.19 9.07
C ASN A 263 24.16 -8.87 10.50
N VAL A 264 23.28 -8.50 11.43
CA VAL A 264 23.63 -8.30 12.85
C VAL A 264 24.18 -9.57 13.52
N LEU A 265 23.87 -10.75 12.96
CA LEU A 265 24.39 -12.03 13.46
C LEU A 265 25.83 -12.30 13.04
N GLU A 266 26.32 -11.66 11.97
CA GLU A 266 27.67 -11.84 11.42
C GLU A 266 28.70 -10.92 12.09
N GLU A 267 28.28 -9.74 12.55
CA GLU A 267 29.16 -8.73 13.18
C GLU A 267 29.35 -8.94 14.70
N GLY A 268 28.60 -9.85 15.30
CA GLY A 268 28.65 -10.20 16.72
C GLY A 268 29.53 -11.43 17.07
N SER A 269 30.29 -11.93 16.10
CA SER A 269 31.14 -13.13 16.25
C SER A 269 32.59 -12.79 16.60
#